data_aad226b5fc1186c82211e67bd451a325
#
_entry.id   aad226b5fc1186c82211e67bd451a325
#
_cell.length_a   1.000
_cell.length_b   1.000
_cell.length_c   1.000
_cell.angle_alpha   90.00
_cell.angle_beta   90.00
_cell.angle_gamma   90.00
#
_symmetry.space_group_name_H-M   'P 1'
#
loop_
_entity.id
_entity.type
_entity.pdbx_description
1 polymer ?
#
loop_
_entity_poly.entity_id
_entity_poly.type
_entity_poly.pdbx_seq_one_letter_code
_entity_poly.pdbx_strand_id
1 'polypeptide(L)'
;SAASDVYKRQLVHRAVHVAMILVLAFTLYPAYKGASRTKVPIYDIVLALAAIAPAVYICLNFEDLVRRAGVPTQMDLVFGILLVVLVLEAARRITGWALPILGILFMAYALFGREMPGMLRHRGYTWENLTSFLYLTTEGIFSTAVGVAASYIFLFVLFGAVLQKSGMGQFFNDIALALAGQSR
;
A
#
# COMPACT_ATOMS: atom_id res chain seq x y z
N SER A 1 -12.96 21.24 -10.93
CA SER A 1 -13.42 21.97 -9.75
C SER A 1 -12.47 21.69 -8.57
N ALA A 2 -12.43 22.58 -7.56
CA ALA A 2 -11.53 22.43 -6.41
C ALA A 2 -11.64 21.04 -5.73
N ALA A 3 -12.83 20.47 -5.66
CA ALA A 3 -13.05 19.12 -5.12
C ALA A 3 -12.39 18.02 -5.96
N SER A 4 -12.45 18.11 -7.29
CA SER A 4 -11.77 17.13 -8.17
C SER A 4 -10.26 17.24 -8.08
N ASP A 5 -9.72 18.43 -7.85
CA ASP A 5 -8.28 18.65 -7.71
C ASP A 5 -7.75 18.11 -6.37
N VAL A 6 -8.53 18.24 -5.29
CA VAL A 6 -8.20 17.63 -4.01
C VAL A 6 -8.22 16.11 -4.10
N TYR A 7 -9.25 15.53 -4.72
CA TYR A 7 -9.34 14.09 -4.93
C TYR A 7 -8.17 13.56 -5.79
N LYS A 8 -7.81 14.27 -6.86
CA LYS A 8 -6.65 13.96 -7.70
C LYS A 8 -5.36 13.88 -6.88
N ARG A 9 -5.09 14.92 -6.09
CA ARG A 9 -3.89 14.96 -5.26
C ARG A 9 -3.84 13.81 -4.26
N GLN A 10 -4.98 13.50 -3.62
CA GLN A 10 -5.04 12.41 -2.66
C GLN A 10 -4.80 11.04 -3.31
N LEU A 11 -5.48 10.73 -4.41
CA LEU A 11 -5.36 9.43 -5.06
C LEU A 11 -3.94 9.24 -5.64
N VAL A 12 -3.42 10.24 -6.35
CA VAL A 12 -2.07 10.19 -6.94
C VAL A 12 -1.00 10.06 -5.85
N HIS A 13 -1.09 10.87 -4.78
CA HIS A 13 -0.12 10.80 -3.68
C HIS A 13 -0.11 9.42 -3.02
N ARG A 14 -1.28 8.87 -2.72
CA ARG A 14 -1.42 7.54 -2.12
C ARG A 14 -0.94 6.43 -3.07
N ALA A 15 -1.23 6.54 -4.37
CA ALA A 15 -0.77 5.57 -5.37
C ALA A 15 0.75 5.55 -5.50
N VAL A 16 1.39 6.72 -5.54
CA VAL A 16 2.86 6.84 -5.57
C VAL A 16 3.46 6.26 -4.30
N HIS A 17 2.89 6.55 -3.13
CA HIS A 17 3.36 6.01 -1.87
C HIS A 17 3.28 4.48 -1.81
N VAL A 18 2.16 3.90 -2.23
CA VAL A 18 1.99 2.44 -2.32
C VAL A 18 3.01 1.83 -3.27
N ALA A 19 3.22 2.43 -4.44
CA ALA A 19 4.23 1.96 -5.40
C ALA A 19 5.64 1.96 -4.76
N MET A 20 6.02 3.02 -4.06
CA MET A 20 7.30 3.10 -3.35
C MET A 20 7.44 2.01 -2.28
N ILE A 21 6.39 1.79 -1.47
CA ILE A 21 6.39 0.73 -0.45
C ILE A 21 6.52 -0.65 -1.09
N LEU A 22 5.81 -0.91 -2.19
CA LEU A 22 5.89 -2.18 -2.90
C LEU A 22 7.29 -2.42 -3.49
N VAL A 23 7.89 -1.40 -4.10
CA VAL A 23 9.28 -1.47 -4.59
C VAL A 23 10.24 -1.79 -3.45
N LEU A 24 10.13 -1.10 -2.32
CA LEU A 24 10.93 -1.38 -1.14
C LEU A 24 10.67 -2.78 -0.57
N ALA A 25 9.40 -3.21 -0.52
CA ALA A 25 9.05 -4.54 -0.05
C ALA A 25 9.70 -5.65 -0.90
N PHE A 26 9.64 -5.54 -2.22
CA PHE A 26 10.23 -6.53 -3.12
C PHE A 26 11.75 -6.50 -3.16
N THR A 27 12.37 -5.35 -2.92
CA THR A 27 13.83 -5.24 -2.89
C THR A 27 14.45 -5.64 -1.54
N LEU A 28 13.75 -5.39 -0.43
CA LEU A 28 14.27 -5.61 0.93
C LEU A 28 13.85 -6.95 1.52
N TYR A 29 12.65 -7.46 1.16
CA TYR A 29 12.10 -8.69 1.73
C TYR A 29 12.16 -9.82 0.71
N PRO A 30 12.95 -10.88 0.97
CA PRO A 30 13.08 -12.00 0.04
C PRO A 30 11.78 -12.81 -0.04
N ALA A 31 11.56 -13.45 -1.18
CA ALA A 31 10.34 -14.23 -1.44
C ALA A 31 10.19 -15.45 -0.52
N TYR A 32 11.29 -16.01 0.01
CA TYR A 32 11.32 -17.19 0.91
C TYR A 32 12.49 -17.12 1.89
N LYS A 33 12.36 -17.90 3.00
CA LYS A 33 13.33 -17.95 4.10
C LYS A 33 14.63 -18.64 3.70
N GLY A 34 15.43 -18.22 2.91
CA GLY A 34 16.67 -18.87 2.43
C GLY A 34 17.22 -18.21 1.18
N ALA A 35 16.47 -17.24 0.66
CA ALA A 35 16.95 -16.46 -0.46
C ALA A 35 18.12 -15.56 -0.02
N SER A 36 19.11 -15.42 -0.91
CA SER A 36 20.28 -14.57 -0.67
C SER A 36 19.84 -13.12 -0.45
N ARG A 37 20.35 -12.51 0.60
CA ARG A 37 20.14 -11.07 0.89
C ARG A 37 21.19 -10.15 0.26
N THR A 38 22.18 -10.73 -0.41
CA THR A 38 23.30 -9.99 -1.00
C THR A 38 23.03 -9.53 -2.44
N LYS A 39 22.11 -10.19 -3.15
CA LYS A 39 21.73 -9.83 -4.51
C LYS A 39 20.22 -9.90 -4.65
N VAL A 40 19.60 -8.85 -5.19
CA VAL A 40 18.17 -8.85 -5.52
C VAL A 40 17.96 -9.76 -6.73
N PRO A 41 17.13 -10.82 -6.62
CA PRO A 41 16.86 -11.71 -7.75
C PRO A 41 16.11 -10.98 -8.86
N ILE A 42 16.24 -11.44 -10.09
CA ILE A 42 15.62 -10.83 -11.28
C ILE A 42 14.09 -10.76 -11.13
N TYR A 43 13.47 -11.80 -10.56
CA TYR A 43 12.01 -11.81 -10.35
C TYR A 43 11.55 -10.72 -9.38
N ASP A 44 12.35 -10.34 -8.37
CA ASP A 44 12.02 -9.25 -7.45
C ASP A 44 12.16 -7.88 -8.14
N ILE A 45 13.10 -7.74 -9.06
CA ILE A 45 13.22 -6.55 -9.90
C ILE A 45 11.99 -6.43 -10.81
N VAL A 46 11.55 -7.53 -11.42
CA VAL A 46 10.33 -7.54 -12.26
C VAL A 46 9.10 -7.16 -11.44
N LEU A 47 8.94 -7.70 -10.23
CA LEU A 47 7.83 -7.33 -9.34
C LEU A 47 7.89 -5.86 -8.90
N ALA A 48 9.08 -5.35 -8.61
CA ALA A 48 9.27 -3.94 -8.26
C ALA A 48 8.91 -3.02 -9.44
N LEU A 49 9.31 -3.35 -10.65
CA LEU A 49 8.91 -2.60 -11.86
C LEU A 49 7.41 -2.71 -12.13
N ALA A 50 6.83 -3.92 -11.97
CA ALA A 50 5.39 -4.13 -12.12
C ALA A 50 4.59 -3.32 -11.09
N ALA A 51 5.12 -3.06 -9.89
CA ALA A 51 4.47 -2.26 -8.86
C ALA A 51 4.35 -0.77 -9.22
N ILE A 52 5.21 -0.27 -10.10
CA ILE A 52 5.17 1.12 -10.55
C ILE A 52 4.04 1.32 -11.59
N ALA A 53 3.75 0.32 -12.41
CA ALA A 53 2.83 0.43 -13.52
C ALA A 53 1.39 0.87 -13.13
N PRO A 54 0.73 0.32 -12.08
CA PRO A 54 -0.58 0.79 -11.66
C PRO A 54 -0.60 2.25 -11.20
N ALA A 55 0.45 2.71 -10.52
CA ALA A 55 0.54 4.10 -10.08
C ALA A 55 0.75 5.06 -11.27
N VAL A 56 1.62 4.71 -12.19
CA VAL A 56 1.84 5.49 -13.43
C VAL A 56 0.54 5.54 -14.25
N TYR A 57 -0.18 4.43 -14.37
CA TYR A 57 -1.46 4.39 -15.06
C TYR A 57 -2.48 5.38 -14.45
N ILE A 58 -2.63 5.40 -13.12
CA ILE A 58 -3.49 6.38 -12.43
C ILE A 58 -3.03 7.80 -12.71
N CYS A 59 -1.72 8.08 -12.62
CA CYS A 59 -1.20 9.43 -12.84
C CYS A 59 -1.48 9.96 -14.26
N LEU A 60 -1.31 9.10 -15.27
CA LEU A 60 -1.48 9.48 -16.66
C LEU A 60 -2.95 9.58 -17.09
N ASN A 61 -3.81 8.73 -16.57
CA ASN A 61 -5.20 8.59 -17.00
C ASN A 61 -6.22 9.16 -15.99
N PHE A 62 -5.78 9.94 -15.02
CA PHE A 62 -6.64 10.41 -13.92
C PHE A 62 -7.92 11.11 -14.42
N GLU A 63 -7.82 12.01 -15.39
CA GLU A 63 -8.97 12.77 -15.89
C GLU A 63 -10.02 11.87 -16.56
N ASP A 64 -9.55 10.87 -17.30
CA ASP A 64 -10.43 9.88 -17.93
C ASP A 64 -11.05 8.94 -16.90
N LEU A 65 -10.31 8.56 -15.85
CA LEU A 65 -10.82 7.76 -14.74
C LEU A 65 -11.96 8.48 -14.01
N VAL A 66 -11.80 9.78 -13.74
CA VAL A 66 -12.84 10.60 -13.10
C VAL A 66 -14.06 10.78 -13.99
N ARG A 67 -13.87 10.99 -15.29
CA ARG A 67 -14.98 11.12 -16.26
C ARG A 67 -15.80 9.83 -16.37
N ARG A 68 -15.14 8.67 -16.22
CA ARG A 68 -15.74 7.34 -16.33
C ARG A 68 -16.11 6.75 -14.98
N ALA A 69 -16.21 7.57 -13.92
CA ALA A 69 -16.44 7.10 -12.56
C ALA A 69 -17.56 6.04 -12.49
N GLY A 70 -17.21 4.85 -12.02
CA GLY A 70 -18.13 3.71 -11.90
C GLY A 70 -18.22 2.78 -13.13
N VAL A 71 -17.54 3.09 -14.25
CA VAL A 71 -17.48 2.21 -15.44
C VAL A 71 -16.01 1.89 -15.74
N PRO A 72 -15.45 0.82 -15.15
CA PRO A 72 -14.06 0.45 -15.37
C PRO A 72 -13.86 -0.10 -16.80
N THR A 73 -12.74 0.25 -17.42
CA THR A 73 -12.28 -0.35 -18.66
C THR A 73 -11.50 -1.63 -18.40
N GLN A 74 -11.25 -2.42 -19.45
CA GLN A 74 -10.42 -3.64 -19.35
C GLN A 74 -9.02 -3.33 -18.78
N MET A 75 -8.42 -2.19 -19.15
CA MET A 75 -7.14 -1.76 -18.63
C MET A 75 -7.20 -1.41 -17.14
N ASP A 76 -8.26 -0.76 -16.68
CA ASP A 76 -8.48 -0.47 -15.26
C ASP A 76 -8.53 -1.76 -14.44
N LEU A 77 -9.19 -2.79 -14.97
CA LEU A 77 -9.28 -4.10 -14.32
C LEU A 77 -7.93 -4.82 -14.29
N VAL A 78 -7.19 -4.80 -15.38
CA VAL A 78 -5.85 -5.43 -15.45
C VAL A 78 -4.90 -4.81 -14.43
N PHE A 79 -4.81 -3.48 -14.38
CA PHE A 79 -3.94 -2.80 -13.41
C PHE A 79 -4.44 -2.94 -11.97
N GLY A 80 -5.76 -2.99 -11.79
CA GLY A 80 -6.36 -3.24 -10.48
C GLY A 80 -6.03 -4.62 -9.94
N ILE A 81 -6.21 -5.66 -10.75
CA ILE A 81 -5.86 -7.04 -10.38
C ILE A 81 -4.34 -7.15 -10.11
N LEU A 82 -3.53 -6.58 -10.97
CA LEU A 82 -2.08 -6.55 -10.80
C LEU A 82 -1.72 -5.94 -9.43
N LEU A 83 -2.29 -4.79 -9.08
CA LEU A 83 -2.02 -4.14 -7.81
C LEU A 83 -2.46 -5.00 -6.61
N VAL A 84 -3.65 -5.61 -6.67
CA VAL A 84 -4.16 -6.49 -5.60
C VAL A 84 -3.19 -7.66 -5.38
N VAL A 85 -2.75 -8.33 -6.44
CA VAL A 85 -1.81 -9.45 -6.35
C VAL A 85 -0.48 -9.00 -5.76
N LEU A 86 0.05 -7.84 -6.18
CA LEU A 86 1.31 -7.31 -5.68
C LEU A 86 1.22 -6.93 -4.19
N VAL A 87 0.09 -6.34 -3.76
CA VAL A 87 -0.15 -6.01 -2.34
C VAL A 87 -0.24 -7.26 -1.49
N LEU A 88 -0.95 -8.30 -1.94
CA LEU A 88 -1.03 -9.58 -1.23
C LEU A 88 0.33 -10.27 -1.14
N GLU A 89 1.13 -10.25 -2.20
CA GLU A 89 2.48 -10.81 -2.20
C GLU A 89 3.42 -10.02 -1.27
N ALA A 90 3.37 -8.70 -1.28
CA ALA A 90 4.14 -7.86 -0.36
C ALA A 90 3.73 -8.11 1.10
N ALA A 91 2.44 -8.19 1.39
CA ALA A 91 1.93 -8.54 2.71
C ALA A 91 2.43 -9.91 3.17
N ARG A 92 2.42 -10.93 2.28
CA ARG A 92 2.96 -12.25 2.56
C ARG A 92 4.43 -12.22 2.96
N ARG A 93 5.23 -11.41 2.29
CA ARG A 93 6.67 -11.29 2.57
C ARG A 93 6.98 -10.60 3.89
N ILE A 94 6.21 -9.58 4.22
CA ILE A 94 6.44 -8.74 5.40
C ILE A 94 5.82 -9.36 6.66
N THR A 95 4.58 -9.81 6.58
CA THR A 95 3.79 -10.27 7.75
C THR A 95 3.52 -11.77 7.76
N GLY A 96 3.88 -12.50 6.69
CA GLY A 96 3.56 -13.90 6.52
C GLY A 96 2.17 -14.12 5.91
N TRP A 97 1.66 -15.34 6.00
CA TRP A 97 0.45 -15.76 5.30
C TRP A 97 -0.88 -15.28 5.92
N ALA A 98 -0.88 -14.88 7.19
CA ALA A 98 -2.10 -14.57 7.91
C ALA A 98 -2.91 -13.44 7.27
N LEU A 99 -2.29 -12.30 6.98
CA LEU A 99 -2.98 -11.15 6.38
C LEU A 99 -3.42 -11.40 4.92
N PRO A 100 -2.59 -11.98 4.03
CA PRO A 100 -3.04 -12.32 2.69
C PRO A 100 -4.23 -13.29 2.66
N ILE A 101 -4.21 -14.32 3.48
CA ILE A 101 -5.33 -15.28 3.59
C ILE A 101 -6.60 -14.56 4.03
N LEU A 102 -6.50 -13.71 5.06
CA LEU A 102 -7.62 -12.92 5.54
C LEU A 102 -8.17 -12.00 4.43
N GLY A 103 -7.29 -11.31 3.69
CA GLY A 103 -7.67 -10.48 2.55
C GLY A 103 -8.39 -11.26 1.46
N ILE A 104 -7.87 -12.43 1.09
CA ILE A 104 -8.49 -13.32 0.09
C ILE A 104 -9.86 -13.81 0.58
N LEU A 105 -9.98 -14.17 1.86
CA LEU A 105 -11.28 -14.59 2.44
C LEU A 105 -12.33 -13.48 2.37
N PHE A 106 -11.96 -12.24 2.69
CA PHE A 106 -12.89 -11.11 2.58
C PHE A 106 -13.25 -10.77 1.13
N MET A 107 -12.31 -10.87 0.20
CA MET A 107 -12.60 -10.70 -1.22
C MET A 107 -13.53 -11.82 -1.73
N ALA A 108 -13.29 -13.07 -1.35
CA ALA A 108 -14.17 -14.18 -1.66
C ALA A 108 -15.57 -13.98 -1.06
N TYR A 109 -15.66 -13.54 0.20
CA TYR A 109 -16.93 -13.20 0.83
C TYR A 109 -17.68 -12.11 0.07
N ALA A 110 -16.98 -11.06 -0.37
CA ALA A 110 -17.59 -9.98 -1.16
C ALA A 110 -18.16 -10.49 -2.50
N LEU A 111 -17.48 -11.42 -3.17
CA LEU A 111 -17.93 -11.99 -4.44
C LEU A 111 -19.08 -12.99 -4.28
N PHE A 112 -18.95 -13.89 -3.29
CA PHE A 112 -19.89 -15.01 -3.07
C PHE A 112 -20.97 -14.70 -2.04
N GLY A 113 -21.21 -13.45 -1.69
CA GLY A 113 -22.15 -13.03 -0.65
C GLY A 113 -23.59 -13.50 -0.88
N ARG A 114 -24.01 -13.77 -2.13
CA ARG A 114 -25.35 -14.29 -2.46
C ARG A 114 -25.53 -15.74 -2.05
N GLU A 115 -24.46 -16.51 -2.02
CA GLU A 115 -24.45 -17.95 -1.71
C GLU A 115 -24.30 -18.22 -0.21
N MET A 116 -24.03 -17.17 0.59
CA MET A 116 -23.82 -17.31 2.03
C MET A 116 -25.12 -17.62 2.76
N PRO A 117 -25.07 -18.48 3.80
CA PRO A 117 -26.25 -18.84 4.58
C PRO A 117 -26.63 -17.75 5.60
N GLY A 118 -27.95 -17.61 5.84
CA GLY A 118 -28.51 -16.84 6.94
C GLY A 118 -28.09 -15.36 6.97
N MET A 119 -27.62 -14.91 8.12
CA MET A 119 -27.27 -13.50 8.37
C MET A 119 -26.04 -13.01 7.59
N LEU A 120 -25.20 -13.92 7.08
CA LEU A 120 -24.03 -13.59 6.28
C LEU A 120 -24.36 -13.33 4.81
N ARG A 121 -25.60 -13.59 4.40
CA ARG A 121 -26.05 -13.38 3.04
C ARG A 121 -26.15 -11.89 2.73
N HIS A 122 -25.52 -11.48 1.64
CA HIS A 122 -25.60 -10.12 1.11
C HIS A 122 -25.70 -10.13 -0.42
N ARG A 123 -25.93 -8.95 -1.01
CA ARG A 123 -26.15 -8.77 -2.44
C ARG A 123 -25.05 -9.37 -3.34
N GLY A 124 -23.81 -9.50 -2.81
CA GLY A 124 -22.63 -9.85 -3.59
C GLY A 124 -22.18 -8.70 -4.49
N TYR A 125 -20.90 -8.68 -4.81
CA TYR A 125 -20.31 -7.73 -5.76
C TYR A 125 -19.89 -8.47 -7.01
N THR A 126 -19.91 -7.80 -8.15
CA THR A 126 -19.28 -8.31 -9.36
C THR A 126 -17.76 -8.13 -9.26
N TRP A 127 -17.03 -8.90 -10.04
CA TRP A 127 -15.57 -8.81 -10.08
C TRP A 127 -15.09 -7.41 -10.49
N GLU A 128 -15.76 -6.80 -11.48
CA GLU A 128 -15.46 -5.45 -11.94
C GLU A 128 -15.67 -4.41 -10.84
N ASN A 129 -16.78 -4.51 -10.10
CA ASN A 129 -17.10 -3.59 -9.01
C ASN A 129 -16.10 -3.72 -7.86
N LEU A 130 -15.72 -4.94 -7.50
CA LEU A 130 -14.74 -5.18 -6.43
C LEU A 130 -13.35 -4.62 -6.81
N THR A 131 -12.88 -4.92 -8.03
CA THR A 131 -11.58 -4.44 -8.52
C THR A 131 -11.58 -2.92 -8.63
N SER A 132 -12.64 -2.33 -9.16
CA SER A 132 -12.80 -0.88 -9.28
C SER A 132 -12.79 -0.20 -7.90
N PHE A 133 -13.50 -0.77 -6.92
CA PHE A 133 -13.50 -0.28 -5.54
C PHE A 133 -12.10 -0.33 -4.92
N LEU A 134 -11.39 -1.43 -5.07
CA LEU A 134 -10.06 -1.60 -4.49
C LEU A 134 -9.00 -0.69 -5.10
N TYR A 135 -9.06 -0.45 -6.41
CA TYR A 135 -8.02 0.22 -7.17
C TYR A 135 -8.31 1.67 -7.50
N LEU A 136 -9.57 2.02 -7.86
CA LEU A 136 -9.91 3.35 -8.40
C LEU A 136 -10.50 4.29 -7.36
N THR A 137 -10.69 3.84 -6.10
CA THR A 137 -11.25 4.67 -5.05
C THR A 137 -10.27 4.92 -3.92
N THR A 138 -10.57 5.90 -3.09
CA THR A 138 -9.85 6.19 -1.85
C THR A 138 -10.40 5.42 -0.64
N GLU A 139 -11.26 4.43 -0.88
CA GLU A 139 -11.86 3.57 0.14
C GLU A 139 -11.29 2.13 0.13
N GLY A 140 -10.60 1.75 -0.96
CA GLY A 140 -9.94 0.46 -1.12
C GLY A 140 -8.48 0.47 -0.67
N ILE A 141 -7.57 0.05 -1.56
CA ILE A 141 -6.12 0.01 -1.26
C ILE A 141 -5.59 1.40 -0.92
N PHE A 142 -6.07 2.44 -1.61
CA PHE A 142 -5.66 3.83 -1.38
C PHE A 142 -6.49 4.53 -0.29
N SER A 143 -6.82 3.81 0.79
CA SER A 143 -7.66 4.30 1.88
C SER A 143 -6.99 5.39 2.72
N THR A 144 -7.74 5.90 3.68
CA THR A 144 -7.26 6.89 4.66
C THR A 144 -6.03 6.38 5.42
N ALA A 145 -5.95 5.08 5.72
CA ALA A 145 -4.78 4.49 6.37
C ALA A 145 -3.49 4.70 5.56
N VAL A 146 -3.55 4.48 4.24
CA VAL A 146 -2.43 4.77 3.33
C VAL A 146 -2.16 6.28 3.26
N GLY A 147 -3.18 7.10 3.29
CA GLY A 147 -3.05 8.56 3.33
C GLY A 147 -2.29 9.05 4.57
N VAL A 148 -2.60 8.51 5.74
CA VAL A 148 -1.88 8.80 7.00
C VAL A 148 -0.43 8.31 6.91
N ALA A 149 -0.22 7.10 6.38
CA ALA A 149 1.13 6.56 6.19
C ALA A 149 1.98 7.43 5.24
N ALA A 150 1.40 7.86 4.14
CA ALA A 150 2.07 8.68 3.12
C ALA A 150 2.44 10.09 3.60
N SER A 151 1.66 10.66 4.52
CA SER A 151 1.86 12.02 5.01
C SER A 151 2.57 12.04 6.36
N TYR A 152 1.90 11.56 7.40
CA TYR A 152 2.38 11.71 8.78
C TYR A 152 3.47 10.71 9.14
N ILE A 153 3.24 9.41 8.91
CA ILE A 153 4.18 8.36 9.32
C ILE A 153 5.48 8.51 8.54
N PHE A 154 5.42 8.77 7.24
CA PHE A 154 6.60 9.00 6.41
C PHE A 154 7.44 10.16 6.93
N LEU A 155 6.82 11.30 7.27
CA LEU A 155 7.52 12.46 7.81
C LEU A 155 8.14 12.17 9.18
N PHE A 156 7.44 11.44 10.06
CA PHE A 156 8.00 11.05 11.36
C PHE A 156 9.21 10.12 11.21
N VAL A 157 9.14 9.14 10.32
CA VAL A 157 10.25 8.23 10.05
C VAL A 157 11.44 8.99 9.46
N LEU A 158 11.18 9.89 8.49
CA LEU A 158 12.22 10.73 7.89
C LEU A 158 12.89 11.63 8.94
N PHE A 159 12.09 12.31 9.76
CA PHE A 159 12.58 13.15 10.84
C PHE A 159 13.40 12.35 11.85
N GLY A 160 12.92 11.20 12.29
CA GLY A 160 13.65 10.29 13.17
C GLY A 160 15.00 9.84 12.58
N ALA A 161 15.03 9.51 11.29
CA ALA A 161 16.26 9.13 10.60
C ALA A 161 17.28 10.30 10.51
N VAL A 162 16.81 11.52 10.29
CA VAL A 162 17.63 12.74 10.29
C VAL A 162 18.20 12.99 11.69
N LEU A 163 17.34 12.91 12.73
CA LEU A 163 17.79 13.07 14.12
C LEU A 163 18.84 12.03 14.52
N GLN A 164 18.64 10.79 14.12
CA GLN A 164 19.57 9.70 14.42
C GLN A 164 20.95 9.95 13.75
N LYS A 165 20.94 10.37 12.48
CA LYS A 165 22.17 10.64 11.72
C LYS A 165 22.87 11.94 12.14
N SER A 166 22.15 12.91 12.68
CA SER A 166 22.72 14.17 13.17
C SER A 166 23.42 14.06 14.52
N GLY A 167 23.38 12.89 15.17
CA GLY A 167 23.96 12.67 16.51
C GLY A 167 23.10 13.21 17.66
N MET A 168 21.93 13.81 17.36
CA MET A 168 21.03 14.35 18.41
C MET A 168 20.53 13.27 19.36
N GLY A 169 20.39 12.02 18.91
CA GLY A 169 20.03 10.91 19.80
C GLY A 169 21.07 10.68 20.89
N GLN A 170 22.36 10.73 20.59
CA GLN A 170 23.43 10.65 21.58
C GLN A 170 23.43 11.89 22.50
N PHE A 171 23.29 13.07 21.93
CA PHE A 171 23.21 14.32 22.70
C PHE A 171 22.08 14.31 23.76
N PHE A 172 20.88 13.84 23.40
CA PHE A 172 19.77 13.70 24.36
C PHE A 172 20.04 12.64 25.42
N ASN A 173 20.67 11.51 25.06
CA ASN A 173 21.07 10.50 26.02
C ASN A 173 22.14 11.03 27.00
N ASP A 174 23.13 11.78 26.50
CA ASP A 174 24.18 12.36 27.33
C ASP A 174 23.60 13.41 28.29
N ILE A 175 22.68 14.26 27.85
CA ILE A 175 21.96 15.18 28.72
C ILE A 175 21.16 14.43 29.79
N ALA A 176 20.41 13.41 29.39
CA ALA A 176 19.61 12.62 30.33
C ALA A 176 20.49 11.94 31.39
N LEU A 177 21.63 11.40 30.99
CA LEU A 177 22.62 10.80 31.91
C LEU A 177 23.28 11.86 32.81
N ALA A 178 23.60 13.04 32.28
CA ALA A 178 24.17 14.14 33.05
C ALA A 178 23.18 14.64 34.14
N LEU A 179 21.91 14.73 33.81
CA LEU A 179 20.85 15.14 34.71
C LEU A 179 20.47 14.06 35.73
N ALA A 180 20.38 12.80 35.29
CA ALA A 180 20.01 11.67 36.14
C ALA A 180 21.21 11.12 36.93
N GLY A 181 22.43 11.21 36.41
CA GLY A 181 23.66 10.72 37.02
C GLY A 181 24.17 11.56 38.21
N GLN A 182 23.64 12.75 38.44
CA GLN A 182 23.95 13.57 39.61
C GLN A 182 23.13 13.21 40.85
N SER A 183 22.29 12.20 40.77
CA SER A 183 21.43 11.72 41.86
C SER A 183 21.99 10.47 42.57
N ARG A 184 23.33 10.46 42.83
CA ARG A 184 23.96 9.51 43.78
C ARG A 184 24.74 10.24 44.85
#